data_3b2580f09afaf6944b9ca387741c5851
#
_entry.id   3b2580f09afaf6944b9ca387741c5851
#
_cell.length_a   1.000
_cell.length_b   1.000
_cell.length_c   1.000
_cell.angle_alpha   90.00
_cell.angle_beta   90.00
_cell.angle_gamma   90.00
#
_symmetry.space_group_name_H-M   'P 1'
#
loop_
_entity.id
_entity.type
_entity.pdbx_description
1 polymer ?
#
loop_
_entity_poly.entity_id
_entity_poly.type
_entity_poly.pdbx_seq_one_letter_code
_entity_poly.pdbx_strand_id
1 'polypeptide(L)'
;MLAHATLLRPTPLSARARVPARRVASSRRASARAAASAASRPAIVVLPGLGNCTEDYDDFAAELESRGFHATVARVIRPDWLRNAAGLADINYWRGTLEPRPTVDWYLGRIADAVAEAKAASGDDRVTLVAHSAGGWMARVYLNDYGVDDVRALVSLGSPLNAVPKGVPGVVDQTRGILTYVEANCATPAQLGIPVTCLAGRWLEGRESVEGVRDAAGFLVGQGYKQVCGDAAAWGDGITPVATAHLDGADNVTLEGVFHTPLGSSDDRPWYGTPAVLDRWVEKLRVA
;
A
#
# COMPACT_ATOMS: atom_id res chain seq x y z
N MET A 1 -29.79 94.82 10.70
CA MET A 1 -30.09 94.47 12.09
C MET A 1 -29.55 93.08 12.35
N LEU A 2 -28.44 93.03 13.09
CA LEU A 2 -27.72 91.77 13.36
C LEU A 2 -28.30 91.09 14.60
N ALA A 3 -28.65 89.81 14.51
CA ALA A 3 -28.96 89.03 15.66
C ALA A 3 -27.86 88.02 15.96
N HIS A 4 -27.31 88.15 17.18
CA HIS A 4 -26.28 87.26 17.73
C HIS A 4 -26.88 85.89 18.07
N ALA A 5 -26.27 84.79 17.54
CA ALA A 5 -26.52 83.47 17.95
C ALA A 5 -25.40 82.97 18.88
N THR A 6 -25.78 82.62 20.10
CA THR A 6 -24.90 82.08 21.16
C THR A 6 -24.62 80.60 20.93
N LEU A 7 -23.34 80.24 20.80
CA LEU A 7 -22.88 78.88 20.67
C LEU A 7 -22.80 78.17 22.04
N LEU A 8 -23.58 77.15 22.27
CA LEU A 8 -23.47 76.24 23.41
C LEU A 8 -22.39 75.18 23.14
N ARG A 9 -21.41 75.05 24.02
CA ARG A 9 -20.36 74.03 24.00
C ARG A 9 -20.93 72.70 24.50
N PRO A 10 -20.63 71.55 23.84
CA PRO A 10 -20.94 70.27 24.39
C PRO A 10 -19.88 69.79 25.40
N THR A 11 -20.33 69.17 26.48
CA THR A 11 -19.54 68.51 27.53
C THR A 11 -18.93 67.20 27.02
N PRO A 12 -17.74 66.76 27.48
CA PRO A 12 -17.09 65.53 27.04
C PRO A 12 -17.70 64.31 27.68
N LEU A 13 -18.10 63.32 26.85
CA LEU A 13 -18.54 62.02 27.22
C LEU A 13 -17.41 61.15 27.80
N SER A 14 -17.67 60.56 28.93
CA SER A 14 -16.90 59.58 29.69
C SER A 14 -16.28 58.48 28.84
N ALA A 15 -14.96 58.28 29.02
CA ALA A 15 -14.19 57.19 28.43
C ALA A 15 -14.64 55.82 28.98
N ARG A 16 -15.30 55.03 28.15
CA ARG A 16 -15.50 53.60 28.43
C ARG A 16 -14.17 52.85 28.26
N ALA A 17 -13.74 52.19 29.33
CA ALA A 17 -12.61 51.30 29.35
C ALA A 17 -12.72 50.19 28.30
N ARG A 18 -11.81 50.12 27.34
CA ARG A 18 -11.64 48.99 26.41
C ARG A 18 -11.03 47.81 27.16
N VAL A 19 -11.76 46.75 27.36
CA VAL A 19 -11.25 45.45 27.80
C VAL A 19 -10.37 44.86 26.69
N PRO A 20 -9.13 44.43 26.96
CA PRO A 20 -8.26 43.95 25.89
C PRO A 20 -8.68 42.55 25.40
N ALA A 21 -9.02 42.47 24.13
CA ALA A 21 -9.40 41.26 23.40
C ALA A 21 -8.25 40.22 23.22
N ARG A 22 -7.18 40.31 24.02
CA ARG A 22 -5.95 39.54 23.82
C ARG A 22 -5.92 38.14 24.52
N ARG A 23 -6.90 37.81 25.37
CA ARG A 23 -6.90 36.53 26.12
C ARG A 23 -7.65 35.38 25.44
N VAL A 24 -8.55 35.64 24.50
CA VAL A 24 -9.37 34.58 23.88
C VAL A 24 -8.63 33.91 22.69
N ALA A 25 -7.76 34.65 21.99
CA ALA A 25 -7.00 34.09 20.87
C ALA A 25 -5.85 33.15 21.28
N SER A 26 -5.26 33.33 22.49
CA SER A 26 -4.16 32.48 22.98
C SER A 26 -4.66 31.13 23.50
N SER A 27 -5.87 31.07 24.07
CA SER A 27 -6.45 29.82 24.56
C SER A 27 -6.91 28.90 23.41
N ARG A 28 -7.43 29.47 22.31
CA ARG A 28 -7.80 28.70 21.12
C ARG A 28 -6.57 28.14 20.36
N ARG A 29 -5.47 28.90 20.30
CA ARG A 29 -4.21 28.41 19.74
C ARG A 29 -3.53 27.35 20.62
N ALA A 30 -3.60 27.50 21.93
CA ALA A 30 -3.09 26.49 22.88
C ALA A 30 -3.93 25.21 22.88
N SER A 31 -5.27 25.30 22.79
CA SER A 31 -6.15 24.13 22.61
C SER A 31 -5.97 23.44 21.26
N ALA A 32 -5.82 24.18 20.15
CA ALA A 32 -5.53 23.61 18.85
C ALA A 32 -4.13 22.96 18.79
N ARG A 33 -3.15 23.54 19.52
CA ARG A 33 -1.79 22.95 19.61
C ARG A 33 -1.72 21.77 20.58
N ALA A 34 -2.60 21.74 21.61
CA ALA A 34 -2.75 20.58 22.50
C ALA A 34 -3.54 19.43 21.85
N ALA A 35 -4.50 19.72 20.96
CA ALA A 35 -5.16 18.71 20.13
C ALA A 35 -4.24 18.16 19.02
N ALA A 36 -3.27 18.95 18.53
CA ALA A 36 -2.23 18.49 17.60
C ALA A 36 -1.08 17.73 18.30
N SER A 37 -1.08 17.66 19.64
CA SER A 37 -0.12 16.92 20.47
C SER A 37 -0.63 15.57 20.96
N ALA A 38 -1.77 15.09 20.50
CA ALA A 38 -2.02 13.65 20.42
C ALA A 38 -1.06 13.12 19.36
N ALA A 39 0.00 12.39 19.78
CA ALA A 39 1.01 11.88 18.88
C ALA A 39 0.34 11.24 17.66
N SER A 40 0.58 11.79 16.47
CA SER A 40 0.03 11.24 15.23
C SER A 40 0.51 9.79 15.12
N ARG A 41 -0.42 8.85 14.99
CA ARG A 41 -0.04 7.46 14.78
C ARG A 41 0.45 7.32 13.34
N PRO A 42 1.58 6.63 13.09
CA PRO A 42 2.07 6.45 11.73
C PRO A 42 0.98 5.83 10.85
N ALA A 43 0.71 6.48 9.73
CA ALA A 43 -0.36 6.08 8.81
C ALA A 43 0.11 4.93 7.90
N ILE A 44 -0.67 3.85 7.88
CA ILE A 44 -0.48 2.68 7.02
C ILE A 44 -1.64 2.59 6.05
N VAL A 45 -1.35 2.40 4.77
CA VAL A 45 -2.34 2.05 3.74
C VAL A 45 -2.08 0.64 3.26
N VAL A 46 -3.03 -0.26 3.53
CA VAL A 46 -2.97 -1.66 3.08
C VAL A 46 -3.61 -1.78 1.69
N LEU A 47 -2.88 -2.38 0.76
CA LEU A 47 -3.30 -2.57 -0.63
C LEU A 47 -3.62 -4.05 -0.88
N PRO A 48 -4.91 -4.40 -1.11
CA PRO A 48 -5.34 -5.77 -1.36
C PRO A 48 -4.72 -6.42 -2.60
N GLY A 49 -4.43 -7.73 -2.52
CA GLY A 49 -4.00 -8.54 -3.64
C GLY A 49 -5.14 -8.93 -4.59
N LEU A 50 -4.80 -9.43 -5.78
CA LEU A 50 -5.75 -9.89 -6.79
C LEU A 50 -6.76 -10.88 -6.20
N GLY A 51 -8.06 -10.63 -6.41
CA GLY A 51 -9.15 -11.47 -5.93
C GLY A 51 -9.53 -11.26 -4.46
N ASN A 52 -8.73 -10.52 -3.69
CA ASN A 52 -9.06 -10.13 -2.32
C ASN A 52 -9.99 -8.91 -2.29
N CYS A 53 -10.67 -8.72 -1.17
CA CYS A 53 -11.45 -7.54 -0.87
C CYS A 53 -10.96 -6.88 0.43
N THR A 54 -11.48 -5.71 0.75
CA THR A 54 -11.11 -4.93 1.94
C THR A 54 -11.23 -5.75 3.21
N GLU A 55 -12.34 -6.46 3.37
CA GLU A 55 -12.69 -7.23 4.57
C GLU A 55 -11.73 -8.41 4.84
N ASP A 56 -11.04 -8.90 3.82
CA ASP A 56 -10.03 -9.97 4.00
C ASP A 56 -8.82 -9.51 4.84
N TYR A 57 -8.70 -8.21 5.08
CA TYR A 57 -7.59 -7.60 5.83
C TYR A 57 -8.02 -6.97 7.16
N ASP A 58 -9.28 -7.19 7.62
CA ASP A 58 -9.79 -6.58 8.86
C ASP A 58 -8.96 -6.99 10.07
N ASP A 59 -8.65 -8.28 10.22
CA ASP A 59 -7.81 -8.78 11.31
C ASP A 59 -6.38 -8.18 11.24
N PHE A 60 -5.83 -8.07 10.04
CA PHE A 60 -4.50 -7.46 9.86
C PHE A 60 -4.50 -5.97 10.21
N ALA A 61 -5.53 -5.24 9.80
CA ALA A 61 -5.69 -3.83 10.17
C ALA A 61 -5.82 -3.68 11.69
N ALA A 62 -6.61 -4.53 12.35
CA ALA A 62 -6.75 -4.54 13.80
C ALA A 62 -5.41 -4.82 14.51
N GLU A 63 -4.60 -5.76 13.98
CA GLU A 63 -3.27 -6.05 14.49
C GLU A 63 -2.29 -4.87 14.35
N LEU A 64 -2.35 -4.14 13.22
CA LEU A 64 -1.57 -2.91 13.04
C LEU A 64 -2.02 -1.82 14.02
N GLU A 65 -3.33 -1.63 14.19
CA GLU A 65 -3.89 -0.68 15.14
C GLU A 65 -3.47 -0.98 16.58
N SER A 66 -3.46 -2.27 16.99
CA SER A 66 -3.03 -2.71 18.32
C SER A 66 -1.56 -2.38 18.59
N ARG A 67 -0.74 -2.27 17.53
CA ARG A 67 0.70 -1.94 17.60
C ARG A 67 0.98 -0.45 17.46
N GLY A 68 -0.07 0.38 17.47
CA GLY A 68 0.04 1.84 17.51
C GLY A 68 0.12 2.52 16.14
N PHE A 69 -0.19 1.82 15.07
CA PHE A 69 -0.35 2.42 13.74
C PHE A 69 -1.80 2.89 13.52
N HIS A 70 -2.03 3.71 12.52
CA HIS A 70 -3.35 3.96 11.97
C HIS A 70 -3.45 3.21 10.64
N ALA A 71 -4.32 2.21 10.55
CA ALA A 71 -4.43 1.35 9.38
C ALA A 71 -5.68 1.69 8.56
N THR A 72 -5.50 1.96 7.28
CA THR A 72 -6.55 2.14 6.27
C THR A 72 -6.36 1.09 5.19
N VAL A 73 -7.38 0.26 4.93
CA VAL A 73 -7.35 -0.70 3.81
C VAL A 73 -8.01 -0.05 2.60
N ALA A 74 -7.34 -0.07 1.45
CA ALA A 74 -7.91 0.44 0.21
C ALA A 74 -9.22 -0.28 -0.12
N ARG A 75 -10.25 0.48 -0.52
CA ARG A 75 -11.62 -0.04 -0.72
C ARG A 75 -11.73 -0.81 -2.02
N VAL A 76 -11.74 -2.11 -1.93
CA VAL A 76 -11.86 -3.06 -3.04
C VAL A 76 -12.90 -4.11 -2.69
N ILE A 77 -13.83 -4.38 -3.59
CA ILE A 77 -14.73 -5.52 -3.52
C ILE A 77 -14.34 -6.56 -4.59
N ARG A 78 -14.61 -7.83 -4.34
CA ARG A 78 -14.22 -8.90 -5.29
C ARG A 78 -14.66 -8.65 -6.73
N PRO A 79 -15.90 -8.16 -7.03
CA PRO A 79 -16.30 -7.84 -8.38
C PRO A 79 -15.48 -6.73 -9.07
N ASP A 80 -14.81 -5.84 -8.32
CA ASP A 80 -13.98 -4.79 -8.92
C ASP A 80 -12.85 -5.36 -9.78
N TRP A 81 -12.34 -6.55 -9.43
CA TRP A 81 -11.30 -7.23 -10.19
C TRP A 81 -11.71 -7.61 -11.62
N LEU A 82 -13.03 -7.72 -11.89
CA LEU A 82 -13.55 -7.95 -13.25
C LEU A 82 -13.24 -6.78 -14.19
N ARG A 83 -12.95 -5.59 -13.67
CA ARG A 83 -12.55 -4.42 -14.46
C ARG A 83 -11.26 -4.67 -15.24
N ASN A 84 -10.39 -5.54 -14.74
CA ASN A 84 -9.16 -5.93 -15.44
C ASN A 84 -9.45 -6.63 -16.77
N ALA A 85 -10.67 -7.18 -16.98
CA ALA A 85 -11.10 -7.73 -18.24
C ALA A 85 -11.14 -6.67 -19.38
N ALA A 86 -11.12 -5.37 -19.06
CA ALA A 86 -10.97 -4.32 -20.06
C ALA A 86 -9.68 -4.48 -20.88
N GLY A 87 -8.63 -5.06 -20.29
CA GLY A 87 -7.40 -5.38 -21.01
C GLY A 87 -7.60 -6.32 -22.20
N LEU A 88 -8.63 -7.17 -22.20
CA LEU A 88 -8.94 -8.07 -23.34
C LEU A 88 -9.29 -7.32 -24.62
N ALA A 89 -9.75 -6.07 -24.51
CA ALA A 89 -10.05 -5.21 -25.67
C ALA A 89 -8.79 -4.56 -26.27
N ASP A 90 -7.66 -4.60 -25.55
CA ASP A 90 -6.39 -4.06 -26.02
C ASP A 90 -5.63 -5.14 -26.82
N ILE A 91 -5.18 -4.80 -28.05
CA ILE A 91 -4.38 -5.71 -28.88
C ILE A 91 -3.06 -6.09 -28.17
N ASN A 92 -2.53 -5.24 -27.30
CA ASN A 92 -1.29 -5.48 -26.56
C ASN A 92 -1.45 -6.62 -25.53
N TYR A 93 -2.66 -6.84 -25.01
CA TYR A 93 -2.95 -8.01 -24.18
C TYR A 93 -2.60 -9.31 -24.92
N TRP A 94 -3.03 -9.43 -26.17
CA TRP A 94 -2.82 -10.62 -27.00
C TRP A 94 -1.37 -10.78 -27.45
N ARG A 95 -0.66 -9.64 -27.55
CA ARG A 95 0.77 -9.59 -27.90
C ARG A 95 1.69 -9.81 -26.68
N GLY A 96 1.17 -9.80 -25.44
CA GLY A 96 1.99 -9.87 -24.23
C GLY A 96 2.79 -8.59 -23.98
N THR A 97 2.29 -7.45 -24.41
CA THR A 97 2.90 -6.11 -24.24
C THR A 97 1.91 -5.11 -23.63
N LEU A 98 0.97 -5.61 -22.82
CA LEU A 98 -0.02 -4.77 -22.15
C LEU A 98 0.67 -3.82 -21.18
N GLU A 99 0.28 -2.55 -21.24
CA GLU A 99 0.66 -1.54 -20.26
C GLU A 99 -0.34 -1.51 -19.08
N PRO A 100 0.05 -1.01 -17.90
CA PRO A 100 -0.85 -0.95 -16.75
C PRO A 100 -2.10 -0.13 -17.03
N ARG A 101 -1.94 1.02 -17.70
CA ARG A 101 -3.05 1.91 -18.03
C ARG A 101 -3.66 1.61 -19.38
N PRO A 102 -4.98 1.79 -19.54
CA PRO A 102 -5.95 2.20 -18.50
C PRO A 102 -6.48 1.04 -17.65
N THR A 103 -5.99 -0.19 -17.84
CA THR A 103 -6.53 -1.43 -17.26
C THR A 103 -6.63 -1.39 -15.73
N VAL A 104 -5.64 -0.81 -15.05
CA VAL A 104 -5.59 -0.74 -13.57
C VAL A 104 -5.91 0.65 -13.01
N ASP A 105 -6.37 1.62 -13.83
CA ASP A 105 -6.69 2.98 -13.37
C ASP A 105 -7.67 3.01 -12.21
N TRP A 106 -8.63 2.09 -12.22
CA TRP A 106 -9.60 1.94 -11.14
C TRP A 106 -8.91 1.64 -9.79
N TYR A 107 -7.85 0.81 -9.80
CA TYR A 107 -7.13 0.45 -8.58
C TYR A 107 -6.20 1.58 -8.14
N LEU A 108 -5.54 2.25 -9.06
CA LEU A 108 -4.71 3.43 -8.76
C LEU A 108 -5.53 4.54 -8.10
N GLY A 109 -6.77 4.75 -8.56
CA GLY A 109 -7.72 5.65 -7.89
C GLY A 109 -8.04 5.22 -6.47
N ARG A 110 -8.24 3.91 -6.21
CA ARG A 110 -8.45 3.38 -4.86
C ARG A 110 -7.25 3.59 -3.94
N ILE A 111 -6.03 3.50 -4.47
CA ILE A 111 -4.81 3.84 -3.69
C ILE A 111 -4.84 5.32 -3.31
N ALA A 112 -5.10 6.22 -4.27
CA ALA A 112 -5.14 7.66 -4.02
C ALA A 112 -6.19 8.04 -2.95
N ASP A 113 -7.40 7.47 -3.05
CA ASP A 113 -8.46 7.67 -2.08
C ASP A 113 -8.04 7.20 -0.67
N ALA A 114 -7.44 6.01 -0.56
CA ALA A 114 -6.98 5.45 0.71
C ALA A 114 -5.83 6.25 1.32
N VAL A 115 -4.91 6.76 0.52
CA VAL A 115 -3.82 7.65 0.98
C VAL A 115 -4.39 8.94 1.54
N ALA A 116 -5.35 9.57 0.85
CA ALA A 116 -6.00 10.79 1.33
C ALA A 116 -6.79 10.54 2.63
N GLU A 117 -7.54 9.43 2.72
CA GLU A 117 -8.29 9.02 3.90
C GLU A 117 -7.36 8.78 5.11
N ALA A 118 -6.28 8.01 4.92
CA ALA A 118 -5.32 7.68 5.97
C ALA A 118 -4.65 8.95 6.53
N LYS A 119 -4.21 9.87 5.67
CA LYS A 119 -3.63 11.15 6.08
C LYS A 119 -4.61 12.00 6.89
N ALA A 120 -5.86 12.11 6.42
CA ALA A 120 -6.89 12.88 7.09
C ALA A 120 -7.26 12.31 8.47
N ALA A 121 -7.31 10.98 8.62
CA ALA A 121 -7.70 10.30 9.84
C ALA A 121 -6.57 10.23 10.88
N SER A 122 -5.33 10.01 10.46
CA SER A 122 -4.17 9.90 11.35
C SER A 122 -3.58 11.25 11.75
N GLY A 123 -3.78 12.28 10.94
CA GLY A 123 -3.07 13.57 11.05
C GLY A 123 -1.60 13.48 10.66
N ASP A 124 -1.19 12.39 10.02
CA ASP A 124 0.16 12.20 9.48
C ASP A 124 0.24 12.75 8.04
N ASP A 125 1.34 13.41 7.70
CA ASP A 125 1.50 14.02 6.37
C ASP A 125 1.83 13.01 5.28
N ARG A 126 2.36 11.83 5.64
CA ARG A 126 2.80 10.78 4.73
C ARG A 126 2.38 9.40 5.23
N VAL A 127 2.10 8.50 4.31
CA VAL A 127 1.71 7.11 4.63
C VAL A 127 2.83 6.11 4.31
N THR A 128 2.81 4.93 4.96
CA THR A 128 3.53 3.75 4.48
C THR A 128 2.55 2.88 3.69
N LEU A 129 2.87 2.55 2.44
CA LEU A 129 2.11 1.59 1.66
C LEU A 129 2.52 0.17 2.06
N VAL A 130 1.56 -0.66 2.46
CA VAL A 130 1.74 -2.10 2.71
C VAL A 130 0.96 -2.84 1.64
N ALA A 131 1.67 -3.39 0.65
CA ALA A 131 1.08 -3.86 -0.59
C ALA A 131 1.19 -5.38 -0.72
N HIS A 132 0.06 -6.06 -0.71
CA HIS A 132 -0.01 -7.52 -0.80
C HIS A 132 -0.13 -7.98 -2.25
N SER A 133 0.64 -9.01 -2.62
CA SER A 133 0.50 -9.72 -3.91
C SER A 133 0.52 -8.73 -5.09
N ALA A 134 -0.48 -8.75 -5.98
CA ALA A 134 -0.58 -7.83 -7.10
C ALA A 134 -0.57 -6.35 -6.67
N GLY A 135 -1.00 -6.03 -5.44
CA GLY A 135 -0.92 -4.67 -4.89
C GLY A 135 0.49 -4.10 -4.93
N GLY A 136 1.54 -4.92 -4.83
CA GLY A 136 2.93 -4.45 -4.82
C GLY A 136 3.39 -3.86 -6.14
N TRP A 137 3.16 -4.52 -7.27
CA TRP A 137 3.50 -3.94 -8.55
C TRP A 137 2.57 -2.78 -8.93
N MET A 138 1.29 -2.81 -8.50
CA MET A 138 0.38 -1.68 -8.67
C MET A 138 0.79 -0.47 -7.82
N ALA A 139 1.36 -0.70 -6.62
CA ALA A 139 1.97 0.38 -5.82
C ALA A 139 3.17 1.01 -6.55
N ARG A 140 4.00 0.22 -7.26
CA ARG A 140 5.11 0.77 -8.06
C ARG A 140 4.59 1.65 -9.20
N VAL A 141 3.51 1.24 -9.89
CA VAL A 141 2.84 2.08 -10.92
C VAL A 141 2.30 3.36 -10.28
N TYR A 142 1.65 3.25 -9.11
CA TYR A 142 1.14 4.40 -8.39
C TYR A 142 2.25 5.40 -8.03
N LEU A 143 3.35 4.93 -7.46
CA LEU A 143 4.49 5.79 -7.09
C LEU A 143 5.15 6.44 -8.31
N ASN A 144 5.17 5.74 -9.45
CA ASN A 144 5.68 6.29 -10.70
C ASN A 144 4.81 7.42 -11.25
N ASP A 145 3.49 7.29 -11.16
CA ASP A 145 2.52 8.20 -11.79
C ASP A 145 2.11 9.36 -10.87
N TYR A 146 2.03 9.11 -9.56
CA TYR A 146 1.58 10.09 -8.56
C TYR A 146 2.73 10.67 -7.72
N GLY A 147 3.92 10.07 -7.80
CA GLY A 147 5.09 10.49 -7.02
C GLY A 147 5.10 9.94 -5.59
N VAL A 148 6.08 10.38 -4.82
CA VAL A 148 6.35 9.90 -3.45
C VAL A 148 6.05 10.93 -2.36
N ASP A 149 5.54 12.10 -2.70
CA ASP A 149 5.36 13.21 -1.73
C ASP A 149 4.47 12.81 -0.54
N ASP A 150 3.44 12.02 -0.80
CA ASP A 150 2.50 11.52 0.20
C ASP A 150 2.90 10.16 0.80
N VAL A 151 4.01 9.55 0.34
CA VAL A 151 4.43 8.19 0.73
C VAL A 151 5.83 8.23 1.34
N ARG A 152 5.98 7.67 2.55
CA ARG A 152 7.27 7.59 3.24
C ARG A 152 8.03 6.30 2.99
N ALA A 153 7.32 5.21 2.73
CA ALA A 153 7.90 3.89 2.49
C ALA A 153 6.93 2.97 1.74
N LEU A 154 7.48 1.96 1.08
CA LEU A 154 6.74 0.84 0.49
C LEU A 154 7.21 -0.47 1.13
N VAL A 155 6.28 -1.25 1.66
CA VAL A 155 6.50 -2.63 2.12
C VAL A 155 5.63 -3.56 1.28
N SER A 156 6.24 -4.47 0.52
CA SER A 156 5.51 -5.45 -0.28
C SER A 156 5.48 -6.82 0.41
N LEU A 157 4.33 -7.48 0.36
CA LEU A 157 4.05 -8.76 0.98
C LEU A 157 3.79 -9.80 -0.12
N GLY A 158 4.74 -10.67 -0.41
CA GLY A 158 4.58 -11.73 -1.41
C GLY A 158 4.20 -11.23 -2.80
N SER A 159 4.68 -10.06 -3.20
CA SER A 159 4.33 -9.45 -4.49
C SER A 159 5.25 -9.94 -5.60
N PRO A 160 4.74 -10.33 -6.78
CA PRO A 160 5.60 -10.54 -7.95
C PRO A 160 6.06 -9.16 -8.46
N LEU A 161 7.36 -8.87 -8.34
CA LEU A 161 7.93 -7.55 -8.63
C LEU A 161 8.82 -7.52 -9.88
N ASN A 162 9.18 -8.69 -10.40
CA ASN A 162 10.06 -8.85 -11.57
C ASN A 162 9.26 -9.40 -12.76
N ALA A 163 9.70 -9.06 -13.96
CA ALA A 163 9.12 -9.58 -15.19
C ALA A 163 9.30 -11.10 -15.29
N VAL A 164 8.34 -11.75 -15.91
CA VAL A 164 8.43 -13.18 -16.19
C VAL A 164 9.55 -13.44 -17.22
N PRO A 165 10.43 -14.44 -17.02
CA PRO A 165 11.50 -14.75 -17.96
C PRO A 165 10.98 -15.05 -19.36
N LYS A 166 11.56 -14.40 -20.37
CA LYS A 166 11.20 -14.62 -21.77
C LYS A 166 11.82 -15.90 -22.32
N GLY A 167 11.10 -16.59 -23.21
CA GLY A 167 11.61 -17.74 -23.94
C GLY A 167 11.63 -19.05 -23.15
N VAL A 168 11.07 -19.11 -21.96
CA VAL A 168 10.92 -20.35 -21.20
C VAL A 168 9.74 -21.15 -21.75
N PRO A 169 9.93 -22.39 -22.22
CA PRO A 169 8.86 -23.18 -22.81
C PRO A 169 7.69 -23.41 -21.83
N GLY A 170 6.47 -23.17 -22.31
CA GLY A 170 5.24 -23.35 -21.54
C GLY A 170 4.95 -22.26 -20.50
N VAL A 171 5.77 -21.20 -20.44
CA VAL A 171 5.52 -20.03 -19.59
C VAL A 171 4.73 -18.98 -20.38
N VAL A 172 3.62 -18.55 -19.78
CA VAL A 172 2.78 -17.46 -20.28
C VAL A 172 2.69 -16.39 -19.20
N ASP A 173 3.17 -15.20 -19.49
CA ASP A 173 3.02 -14.06 -18.57
C ASP A 173 1.52 -13.79 -18.30
N GLN A 174 1.10 -14.05 -17.07
CA GLN A 174 -0.28 -13.87 -16.62
C GLN A 174 -0.69 -12.41 -16.57
N THR A 175 0.28 -11.49 -16.46
CA THR A 175 0.05 -10.04 -16.51
C THR A 175 0.05 -9.50 -17.95
N ARG A 176 0.32 -10.37 -18.95
CA ARG A 176 0.30 -10.02 -20.37
C ARG A 176 1.24 -8.87 -20.75
N GLY A 177 2.33 -8.69 -20.03
CA GLY A 177 3.33 -7.66 -20.31
C GLY A 177 3.43 -6.57 -19.24
N ILE A 178 2.44 -6.46 -18.35
CA ILE A 178 2.44 -5.38 -17.33
C ILE A 178 3.70 -5.43 -16.46
N LEU A 179 4.11 -6.61 -15.96
CA LEU A 179 5.34 -6.70 -15.15
C LEU A 179 6.59 -6.32 -15.96
N THR A 180 6.66 -6.67 -17.24
CA THR A 180 7.74 -6.21 -18.13
C THR A 180 7.74 -4.68 -18.27
N TYR A 181 6.57 -4.08 -18.39
CA TYR A 181 6.44 -2.61 -18.41
C TYR A 181 6.91 -1.99 -17.10
N VAL A 182 6.46 -2.54 -15.95
CA VAL A 182 6.82 -2.04 -14.61
C VAL A 182 8.32 -2.10 -14.38
N GLU A 183 8.97 -3.22 -14.76
CA GLU A 183 10.42 -3.35 -14.65
C GLU A 183 11.17 -2.33 -15.51
N ALA A 184 10.70 -2.07 -16.74
CA ALA A 184 11.38 -1.18 -17.68
C ALA A 184 11.11 0.32 -17.42
N ASN A 185 9.93 0.68 -16.87
CA ASN A 185 9.48 2.07 -16.85
C ASN A 185 9.22 2.64 -15.45
N CYS A 186 8.99 1.81 -14.44
CA CYS A 186 8.79 2.31 -13.08
C CYS A 186 10.12 2.46 -12.35
N ALA A 187 10.19 3.49 -11.51
CA ALA A 187 11.38 3.80 -10.73
C ALA A 187 11.86 2.60 -9.89
N THR A 188 13.18 2.40 -9.87
CA THR A 188 13.83 1.44 -8.98
C THR A 188 13.78 1.93 -7.52
N PRO A 189 14.02 1.07 -6.51
CA PRO A 189 14.10 1.51 -5.11
C PRO A 189 15.05 2.69 -4.89
N ALA A 190 16.20 2.69 -5.54
CA ALA A 190 17.18 3.77 -5.45
C ALA A 190 16.67 5.09 -6.07
N GLN A 191 15.88 5.02 -7.14
CA GLN A 191 15.32 6.19 -7.81
C GLN A 191 14.10 6.78 -7.07
N LEU A 192 13.35 5.95 -6.35
CA LEU A 192 12.20 6.41 -5.55
C LEU A 192 12.61 7.32 -4.41
N GLY A 193 13.81 7.16 -3.84
CA GLY A 193 14.30 7.97 -2.73
C GLY A 193 13.54 7.75 -1.42
N ILE A 194 12.74 6.70 -1.33
CA ILE A 194 12.05 6.23 -0.11
C ILE A 194 12.47 4.78 0.19
N PRO A 195 12.43 4.33 1.45
CA PRO A 195 12.65 2.94 1.82
C PRO A 195 11.68 2.00 1.11
N VAL A 196 12.20 0.93 0.53
CA VAL A 196 11.42 -0.16 -0.06
C VAL A 196 11.85 -1.46 0.61
N THR A 197 10.91 -2.16 1.25
CA THR A 197 11.12 -3.48 1.85
C THR A 197 10.27 -4.51 1.12
N CYS A 198 10.88 -5.63 0.75
CA CYS A 198 10.21 -6.73 0.05
C CYS A 198 10.22 -7.97 0.94
N LEU A 199 9.03 -8.39 1.40
CA LEU A 199 8.86 -9.58 2.22
C LEU A 199 8.41 -10.75 1.34
N ALA A 200 9.20 -11.81 1.32
CA ALA A 200 8.94 -13.03 0.58
C ALA A 200 8.68 -14.20 1.53
N GLY A 201 7.52 -14.83 1.47
CA GLY A 201 7.22 -16.04 2.22
C GLY A 201 7.90 -17.27 1.61
N ARG A 202 8.42 -18.16 2.46
CA ARG A 202 9.00 -19.44 2.06
C ARG A 202 8.24 -20.57 2.78
N TRP A 203 7.09 -20.93 2.18
CA TRP A 203 6.15 -21.93 2.72
C TRP A 203 6.33 -23.30 2.08
N LEU A 204 6.38 -23.37 0.75
CA LEU A 204 6.34 -24.61 -0.02
C LEU A 204 7.33 -24.56 -1.19
N GLU A 205 8.04 -25.67 -1.38
CA GLU A 205 8.82 -25.90 -2.57
C GLU A 205 7.93 -26.44 -3.69
N GLY A 206 8.01 -25.85 -4.86
CA GLY A 206 7.35 -26.37 -6.05
C GLY A 206 8.02 -27.66 -6.55
N ARG A 207 7.32 -28.41 -7.41
CA ARG A 207 7.85 -29.64 -8.03
C ARG A 207 7.53 -29.68 -9.51
N GLU A 208 8.48 -30.19 -10.29
CA GLU A 208 8.32 -30.36 -11.74
C GLU A 208 7.44 -31.55 -12.12
N SER A 209 7.45 -32.61 -11.29
CA SER A 209 6.74 -33.86 -11.53
C SER A 209 6.05 -34.37 -10.26
N VAL A 210 5.11 -35.28 -10.43
CA VAL A 210 4.42 -36.01 -9.36
C VAL A 210 5.01 -37.40 -9.25
N GLU A 211 5.73 -37.70 -8.17
CA GLU A 211 6.24 -39.04 -7.88
C GLU A 211 5.32 -39.86 -6.96
N GLY A 212 4.29 -39.20 -6.39
CA GLY A 212 3.27 -39.83 -5.54
C GLY A 212 2.19 -38.85 -5.11
N VAL A 213 1.12 -39.36 -4.46
CA VAL A 213 -0.03 -38.55 -4.04
C VAL A 213 0.36 -37.37 -3.09
N ARG A 214 1.42 -37.55 -2.31
CA ARG A 214 1.94 -36.53 -1.39
C ARG A 214 2.60 -35.32 -2.10
N ASP A 215 3.00 -35.52 -3.36
CA ASP A 215 3.69 -34.48 -4.15
C ASP A 215 2.71 -33.63 -4.97
N ALA A 216 1.43 -33.98 -4.99
CA ALA A 216 0.44 -33.30 -5.81
C ALA A 216 0.32 -31.78 -5.50
N ALA A 217 0.39 -31.41 -4.22
CA ALA A 217 0.35 -30.00 -3.83
C ALA A 217 1.59 -29.24 -4.31
N GLY A 218 2.79 -29.81 -4.12
CA GLY A 218 4.04 -29.25 -4.62
C GLY A 218 4.07 -29.13 -6.14
N PHE A 219 3.50 -30.11 -6.86
CA PHE A 219 3.39 -30.06 -8.32
C PHE A 219 2.46 -28.93 -8.79
N LEU A 220 1.26 -28.82 -8.22
CA LEU A 220 0.31 -27.75 -8.58
C LEU A 220 0.92 -26.35 -8.32
N VAL A 221 1.55 -26.17 -7.18
CA VAL A 221 2.24 -24.93 -6.82
C VAL A 221 3.43 -24.70 -7.75
N GLY A 222 4.20 -25.74 -8.08
CA GLY A 222 5.30 -25.67 -9.02
C GLY A 222 4.87 -25.22 -10.42
N GLN A 223 3.72 -25.70 -10.93
CA GLN A 223 3.18 -25.20 -12.19
C GLN A 223 2.83 -23.71 -12.10
N GLY A 224 2.32 -23.22 -10.96
CA GLY A 224 2.11 -21.81 -10.69
C GLY A 224 3.42 -21.02 -10.68
N TYR A 225 4.43 -21.49 -9.95
CA TYR A 225 5.75 -20.84 -9.87
C TYR A 225 6.42 -20.77 -11.23
N LYS A 226 6.33 -21.83 -12.03
CA LYS A 226 6.84 -21.81 -13.40
C LYS A 226 6.27 -20.66 -14.23
N GLN A 227 4.97 -20.33 -14.06
CA GLN A 227 4.34 -19.23 -14.78
C GLN A 227 4.82 -17.86 -14.28
N VAL A 228 5.38 -17.77 -13.08
CA VAL A 228 5.82 -16.51 -12.47
C VAL A 228 7.33 -16.29 -12.62
N CYS A 229 8.14 -17.33 -12.42
CA CYS A 229 9.61 -17.21 -12.44
C CYS A 229 10.31 -18.13 -13.46
N GLY A 230 9.55 -18.99 -14.17
CA GLY A 230 10.13 -19.94 -15.13
C GLY A 230 10.65 -21.25 -14.50
N ASP A 231 10.63 -21.37 -13.18
CA ASP A 231 11.14 -22.52 -12.42
C ASP A 231 10.02 -23.15 -11.58
N ALA A 232 9.70 -24.42 -11.87
CA ALA A 232 8.71 -25.19 -11.12
C ALA A 232 9.24 -25.70 -9.76
N ALA A 233 10.55 -25.78 -9.57
CA ALA A 233 11.16 -26.25 -8.33
C ALA A 233 11.51 -25.11 -7.36
N ALA A 234 11.08 -23.89 -7.66
CA ALA A 234 11.31 -22.73 -6.80
C ALA A 234 10.66 -22.87 -5.44
N TRP A 235 11.22 -22.21 -4.44
CA TRP A 235 10.59 -21.99 -3.16
C TRP A 235 9.76 -20.70 -3.19
N GLY A 236 8.59 -20.71 -2.50
CA GLY A 236 7.73 -19.54 -2.39
C GLY A 236 6.66 -19.70 -1.32
N ASP A 237 5.74 -18.75 -1.30
CA ASP A 237 4.64 -18.69 -0.33
C ASP A 237 3.38 -19.49 -0.74
N GLY A 238 3.48 -20.25 -1.80
CA GLY A 238 2.38 -21.02 -2.40
C GLY A 238 1.79 -20.39 -3.67
N ILE A 239 2.08 -19.12 -3.93
CA ILE A 239 1.64 -18.36 -5.11
C ILE A 239 2.83 -17.63 -5.75
N THR A 240 3.62 -16.90 -4.96
CA THR A 240 4.74 -16.09 -5.44
C THR A 240 6.06 -16.72 -5.02
N PRO A 241 6.94 -17.03 -5.98
CA PRO A 241 8.31 -17.48 -5.68
C PRO A 241 9.12 -16.41 -4.95
N VAL A 242 9.98 -16.82 -4.03
CA VAL A 242 10.87 -15.91 -3.26
C VAL A 242 11.65 -14.98 -4.19
N ALA A 243 12.25 -15.53 -5.25
CA ALA A 243 13.08 -14.77 -6.17
C ALA A 243 12.30 -13.62 -6.86
N THR A 244 11.00 -13.82 -7.15
CA THR A 244 10.19 -12.79 -7.81
C THR A 244 9.56 -11.80 -6.83
N ALA A 245 9.51 -12.13 -5.55
CA ALA A 245 9.06 -11.23 -4.49
C ALA A 245 10.17 -10.31 -3.97
N HIS A 246 11.43 -10.56 -4.30
CA HIS A 246 12.55 -9.69 -4.04
C HIS A 246 12.75 -8.69 -5.18
N LEU A 247 13.24 -7.50 -4.86
CA LEU A 247 13.52 -6.45 -5.82
C LEU A 247 14.92 -5.90 -5.61
N ASP A 248 15.66 -5.73 -6.69
CA ASP A 248 17.03 -5.23 -6.64
C ASP A 248 17.10 -3.83 -6.04
N GLY A 249 18.01 -3.62 -5.10
CA GLY A 249 18.14 -2.35 -4.36
C GLY A 249 17.13 -2.12 -3.24
N ALA A 250 16.21 -3.07 -2.98
CA ALA A 250 15.32 -3.04 -1.83
C ALA A 250 15.92 -3.79 -0.62
N ASP A 251 15.33 -3.57 0.56
CA ASP A 251 15.55 -4.40 1.74
C ASP A 251 14.74 -5.71 1.60
N ASN A 252 15.41 -6.77 1.14
CA ASN A 252 14.79 -8.05 0.82
C ASN A 252 14.85 -9.00 2.02
N VAL A 253 13.68 -9.44 2.51
CA VAL A 253 13.55 -10.32 3.68
C VAL A 253 12.76 -11.57 3.31
N THR A 254 13.34 -12.75 3.54
CA THR A 254 12.64 -14.03 3.42
C THR A 254 12.07 -14.45 4.77
N LEU A 255 10.79 -14.79 4.79
CA LEU A 255 10.05 -15.21 5.97
C LEU A 255 9.75 -16.72 5.88
N GLU A 256 10.50 -17.53 6.62
CA GLU A 256 10.29 -18.98 6.66
C GLU A 256 8.92 -19.35 7.23
N GLY A 257 8.25 -20.31 6.60
CA GLY A 257 6.97 -20.85 7.01
C GLY A 257 5.77 -19.93 6.73
N VAL A 258 5.91 -18.90 5.89
CA VAL A 258 4.86 -17.91 5.63
C VAL A 258 4.15 -18.19 4.32
N PHE A 259 2.83 -18.30 4.41
CA PHE A 259 1.90 -18.55 3.32
C PHE A 259 1.36 -17.26 2.70
N HIS A 260 0.89 -17.34 1.45
CA HIS A 260 0.55 -16.15 0.65
C HIS A 260 -0.65 -15.36 1.15
N THR A 261 -1.79 -16.02 1.36
CA THR A 261 -3.09 -15.32 1.47
C THR A 261 -3.59 -15.20 2.91
N PRO A 262 -4.28 -14.09 3.26
CA PRO A 262 -5.01 -13.99 4.52
C PRO A 262 -6.15 -15.02 4.61
N LEU A 263 -6.74 -15.40 3.47
CA LEU A 263 -7.85 -16.34 3.44
C LEU A 263 -7.41 -17.76 3.83
N GLY A 264 -8.05 -18.31 4.88
CA GLY A 264 -7.72 -19.62 5.42
C GLY A 264 -6.37 -19.66 6.13
N SER A 265 -5.83 -18.51 6.55
CA SER A 265 -4.68 -18.45 7.44
C SER A 265 -5.04 -18.92 8.84
N SER A 266 -4.06 -19.51 9.54
CA SER A 266 -4.15 -19.98 10.92
C SER A 266 -2.75 -20.04 11.51
N ASP A 267 -2.63 -20.43 12.77
CA ASP A 267 -1.31 -20.62 13.42
C ASP A 267 -0.47 -21.70 12.71
N ASP A 268 -1.12 -22.74 12.18
CA ASP A 268 -0.45 -23.81 11.42
C ASP A 268 -0.17 -23.42 9.95
N ARG A 269 -0.82 -22.37 9.48
CA ARG A 269 -0.70 -21.84 8.12
C ARG A 269 -0.65 -20.31 8.15
N PRO A 270 0.41 -19.76 8.77
CA PRO A 270 0.49 -18.33 8.99
C PRO A 270 0.79 -17.58 7.69
N TRP A 271 0.16 -16.43 7.52
CA TRP A 271 0.45 -15.50 6.45
C TRP A 271 1.16 -14.24 6.97
N TYR A 272 1.53 -13.32 6.12
CA TYR A 272 2.30 -12.11 6.47
C TYR A 272 1.69 -11.28 7.60
N GLY A 273 0.36 -11.21 7.70
CA GLY A 273 -0.37 -10.46 8.73
C GLY A 273 -0.74 -11.26 9.98
N THR A 274 -0.42 -12.56 10.05
CA THR A 274 -0.59 -13.34 11.29
C THR A 274 0.25 -12.72 12.41
N PRO A 275 -0.28 -12.54 13.65
CA PRO A 275 0.39 -11.79 14.71
C PRO A 275 1.86 -12.15 14.91
N ALA A 276 2.18 -13.45 15.02
CA ALA A 276 3.55 -13.92 15.22
C ALA A 276 4.48 -13.67 14.01
N VAL A 277 3.93 -13.61 12.79
CA VAL A 277 4.69 -13.25 11.60
C VAL A 277 4.85 -11.75 11.51
N LEU A 278 3.80 -10.98 11.79
CA LEU A 278 3.84 -9.53 11.82
C LEU A 278 4.92 -9.03 12.77
N ASP A 279 5.07 -9.62 13.95
CA ASP A 279 6.10 -9.25 14.94
C ASP A 279 7.53 -9.41 14.40
N ARG A 280 7.76 -10.25 13.36
CA ARG A 280 9.06 -10.44 12.72
C ARG A 280 9.46 -9.30 11.79
N TRP A 281 8.50 -8.47 11.36
CA TRP A 281 8.76 -7.43 10.37
C TRP A 281 8.10 -6.08 10.65
N VAL A 282 7.24 -5.96 11.65
CA VAL A 282 6.47 -4.73 11.95
C VAL A 282 7.38 -3.51 12.16
N GLU A 283 8.60 -3.69 12.64
CA GLU A 283 9.57 -2.60 12.79
C GLU A 283 9.99 -1.96 11.46
N LYS A 284 9.81 -2.66 10.33
CA LYS A 284 10.00 -2.08 8.99
C LYS A 284 8.97 -0.98 8.66
N LEU A 285 7.87 -0.91 9.40
CA LEU A 285 6.85 0.14 9.27
C LEU A 285 7.19 1.42 10.03
N ARG A 286 8.18 1.38 10.94
CA ARG A 286 8.60 2.50 11.80
C ARG A 286 9.74 3.30 11.17
N VAL A 287 9.83 3.33 9.86
CA VAL A 287 10.82 4.16 9.16
C VAL A 287 10.43 5.64 9.28
N ALA A 288 11.39 6.44 9.68
CA ALA A 288 11.23 7.87 9.96
C ALA A 288 11.12 8.69 8.66
#